data_3cc538ea36cbc39079733b314d423385
#
_entry.id   3cc538ea36cbc39079733b314d423385
#
_cell.length_a   1.000
_cell.length_b   1.000
_cell.length_c   1.000
_cell.angle_alpha   90.00
_cell.angle_beta   90.00
_cell.angle_gamma   90.00
#
_symmetry.space_group_name_H-M   'P 1'
#
loop_
_entity.id
_entity.type
_entity.pdbx_description
1 polymer ?
#
loop_
_entity_poly.entity_id
_entity_poly.type
_entity_poly.pdbx_seq_one_letter_code
_entity_poly.pdbx_strand_id
1 'polypeptide(L)'
;MRRGAALLLLLIAACARAPDYDRAAEERAIRQVIADMEAAWNRGDFRGYMAGFRNPDVVFVSRGQFQRDWQGTLDHYIRDYGGDPARRGRLHFFDIRVELLGPDAAQLISRYRLEGGGRPQDGINTRLLRKVDGRWVIALNHVSSREVAEPAPASNVQGTR
;
A
#
# COMPACT_ATOMS: atom_id res chain seq x y z
N MET A 1 -1.63 5.00 -73.61
CA MET A 1 -1.41 6.02 -72.60
C MET A 1 -2.16 5.60 -71.32
N ARG A 2 -1.44 5.03 -70.35
CA ARG A 2 -2.00 4.58 -69.06
C ARG A 2 -1.74 5.64 -68.01
N ARG A 3 -2.79 6.28 -67.49
CA ARG A 3 -2.72 7.23 -66.41
C ARG A 3 -2.79 6.44 -65.07
N GLY A 4 -1.66 6.35 -64.39
CA GLY A 4 -1.61 5.80 -63.01
C GLY A 4 -2.08 6.89 -62.05
N ALA A 5 -3.16 6.59 -61.32
CA ALA A 5 -3.60 7.40 -60.21
C ALA A 5 -2.84 6.94 -58.97
N ALA A 6 -1.98 7.77 -58.42
CA ALA A 6 -1.31 7.58 -57.14
C ALA A 6 -2.29 7.90 -56.01
N LEU A 7 -2.72 6.88 -55.27
CA LEU A 7 -3.56 7.03 -54.08
C LEU A 7 -2.67 7.38 -52.89
N LEU A 8 -2.71 8.65 -52.46
CA LEU A 8 -1.97 9.15 -51.30
C LEU A 8 -2.77 8.80 -50.03
N LEU A 9 -2.36 7.75 -49.31
CA LEU A 9 -2.92 7.38 -48.01
C LEU A 9 -2.39 8.37 -46.96
N LEU A 10 -3.22 9.32 -46.54
CA LEU A 10 -2.97 10.14 -45.35
C LEU A 10 -3.19 9.26 -44.10
N LEU A 11 -2.11 8.87 -43.45
CA LEU A 11 -2.12 8.30 -42.09
C LEU A 11 -2.39 9.46 -41.10
N ILE A 12 -3.64 9.62 -40.68
CA ILE A 12 -4.01 10.50 -39.57
C ILE A 12 -3.56 9.76 -38.28
N ALA A 13 -2.40 10.12 -37.76
CA ALA A 13 -2.00 9.75 -36.41
C ALA A 13 -2.94 10.48 -35.42
N ALA A 14 -4.02 9.82 -35.00
CA ALA A 14 -4.84 10.27 -33.90
C ALA A 14 -3.98 10.16 -32.64
N CYS A 15 -3.38 11.30 -32.21
CA CYS A 15 -2.84 11.42 -30.86
C CYS A 15 -4.01 11.19 -29.89
N ALA A 16 -4.16 9.98 -29.40
CA ALA A 16 -5.09 9.67 -28.32
C ALA A 16 -4.68 10.54 -27.13
N ARG A 17 -5.45 11.60 -26.90
CA ARG A 17 -5.28 12.46 -25.72
C ARG A 17 -5.52 11.56 -24.50
N ALA A 18 -4.53 11.46 -23.61
CA ALA A 18 -4.70 10.74 -22.35
C ALA A 18 -5.96 11.30 -21.65
N PRO A 19 -6.82 10.44 -21.08
CA PRO A 19 -8.02 10.91 -20.41
C PRO A 19 -7.66 11.94 -19.36
N ASP A 20 -8.37 13.09 -19.41
CA ASP A 20 -8.17 14.18 -18.48
C ASP A 20 -8.74 13.74 -17.12
N TYR A 21 -7.89 13.58 -16.12
CA TYR A 21 -8.26 13.26 -14.75
C TYR A 21 -7.46 14.13 -13.77
N ASP A 22 -8.08 14.52 -12.67
CA ASP A 22 -7.43 15.34 -11.65
C ASP A 22 -6.39 14.50 -10.89
N ARG A 23 -5.14 14.56 -11.37
CA ARG A 23 -4.01 13.84 -10.76
C ARG A 23 -3.84 14.15 -9.27
N ALA A 24 -4.06 15.40 -8.86
CA ALA A 24 -3.93 15.79 -7.46
C ALA A 24 -5.06 15.21 -6.60
N ALA A 25 -6.28 15.13 -7.12
CA ALA A 25 -7.39 14.46 -6.44
C ALA A 25 -7.14 12.96 -6.31
N GLU A 26 -6.64 12.30 -7.36
CA GLU A 26 -6.32 10.86 -7.32
C GLU A 26 -5.19 10.56 -6.32
N GLU A 27 -4.14 11.38 -6.29
CA GLU A 27 -3.06 11.20 -5.31
C GLU A 27 -3.58 11.38 -3.87
N ARG A 28 -4.42 12.38 -3.61
CA ARG A 28 -5.05 12.57 -2.29
C ARG A 28 -5.89 11.36 -1.90
N ALA A 29 -6.68 10.81 -2.82
CA ALA A 29 -7.50 9.62 -2.59
C ALA A 29 -6.64 8.39 -2.24
N ILE A 30 -5.52 8.18 -2.92
CA ILE A 30 -4.58 7.10 -2.60
C ILE A 30 -3.97 7.30 -1.21
N ARG A 31 -3.52 8.51 -0.88
CA ARG A 31 -2.97 8.82 0.46
C ARG A 31 -4.01 8.60 1.56
N GLN A 32 -5.28 8.88 1.28
CA GLN A 32 -6.37 8.63 2.23
C GLN A 32 -6.54 7.14 2.51
N VAL A 33 -6.45 6.27 1.49
CA VAL A 33 -6.47 4.80 1.71
C VAL A 33 -5.39 4.38 2.71
N ILE A 34 -4.18 4.91 2.58
CA ILE A 34 -3.08 4.57 3.49
C ILE A 34 -3.34 5.08 4.91
N ALA A 35 -3.85 6.30 5.04
CA ALA A 35 -4.20 6.88 6.34
C ALA A 35 -5.33 6.10 7.04
N ASP A 36 -6.36 5.69 6.29
CA ASP A 36 -7.47 4.88 6.81
C ASP A 36 -6.99 3.50 7.30
N MET A 37 -6.08 2.88 6.53
CA MET A 37 -5.44 1.61 6.92
C MET A 37 -4.64 1.76 8.22
N GLU A 38 -3.80 2.79 8.34
CA GLU A 38 -3.05 3.07 9.56
C GLU A 38 -3.97 3.26 10.76
N ALA A 39 -5.01 4.08 10.61
CA ALA A 39 -6.00 4.33 11.65
C ALA A 39 -6.74 3.04 12.04
N ALA A 40 -7.12 2.20 11.06
CA ALA A 40 -7.79 0.92 11.31
C ALA A 40 -6.89 -0.04 12.09
N TRP A 41 -5.63 -0.21 11.70
CA TRP A 41 -4.67 -1.01 12.44
C TRP A 41 -4.55 -0.54 13.89
N ASN A 42 -4.33 0.76 14.10
CA ASN A 42 -4.06 1.31 15.41
C ASN A 42 -5.23 1.20 16.39
N ARG A 43 -6.48 1.10 15.89
CA ARG A 43 -7.64 0.78 16.75
C ARG A 43 -7.97 -0.73 16.83
N GLY A 44 -7.22 -1.59 16.14
CA GLY A 44 -7.43 -3.05 16.15
C GLY A 44 -8.49 -3.55 15.17
N ASP A 45 -8.91 -2.71 14.24
CA ASP A 45 -9.85 -3.05 13.18
C ASP A 45 -9.09 -3.65 11.98
N PHE A 46 -8.74 -4.92 12.07
CA PHE A 46 -8.01 -5.60 11.00
C PHE A 46 -8.84 -5.75 9.72
N ARG A 47 -10.16 -5.84 9.82
CA ARG A 47 -11.03 -5.86 8.65
C ARG A 47 -11.02 -4.51 7.95
N GLY A 48 -11.07 -3.40 8.68
CA GLY A 48 -10.88 -2.05 8.16
C GLY A 48 -9.50 -1.84 7.54
N TYR A 49 -8.44 -2.37 8.16
CA TYR A 49 -7.10 -2.37 7.56
C TYR A 49 -7.07 -3.11 6.22
N MET A 50 -7.68 -4.29 6.16
CA MET A 50 -7.75 -5.12 4.96
C MET A 50 -8.67 -4.54 3.88
N ALA A 51 -9.56 -3.60 4.20
CA ALA A 51 -10.41 -2.92 3.22
C ALA A 51 -9.60 -2.05 2.21
N GLY A 52 -8.37 -1.69 2.55
CA GLY A 52 -7.43 -1.03 1.63
C GLY A 52 -6.88 -1.95 0.53
N PHE A 53 -7.11 -3.25 0.62
CA PHE A 53 -6.62 -4.24 -0.34
C PHE A 53 -7.74 -4.76 -1.23
N ARG A 54 -7.38 -5.11 -2.47
CA ARG A 54 -8.31 -5.74 -3.42
C ARG A 54 -8.74 -7.11 -2.90
N ASN A 55 -10.03 -7.33 -2.83
CA ASN A 55 -10.62 -8.59 -2.39
C ASN A 55 -11.37 -9.25 -3.58
N PRO A 56 -11.12 -10.54 -3.88
CA PRO A 56 -10.20 -11.46 -3.19
C PRO A 56 -8.75 -11.43 -3.71
N ASP A 57 -8.50 -10.87 -4.90
CA ASP A 57 -7.33 -11.12 -5.77
C ASP A 57 -6.09 -10.27 -5.44
N VAL A 58 -5.89 -9.89 -4.18
CA VAL A 58 -4.66 -9.19 -3.80
C VAL A 58 -3.46 -10.15 -3.78
N VAL A 59 -2.32 -9.68 -4.27
CA VAL A 59 -1.05 -10.41 -4.19
C VAL A 59 -0.22 -9.84 -3.04
N PHE A 60 0.07 -10.67 -2.05
CA PHE A 60 1.00 -10.34 -0.97
C PHE A 60 2.32 -11.06 -1.14
N VAL A 61 3.42 -10.31 -1.03
CA VAL A 61 4.80 -10.84 -1.07
C VAL A 61 5.55 -10.34 0.15
N SER A 62 6.15 -11.24 0.91
CA SER A 62 7.08 -10.90 1.98
C SER A 62 8.03 -12.07 2.27
N ARG A 63 9.22 -11.78 2.80
CA ARG A 63 10.22 -12.79 3.19
C ARG A 63 10.53 -13.79 2.06
N GLY A 64 10.53 -13.32 0.80
CA GLY A 64 10.81 -14.16 -0.38
C GLY A 64 9.69 -15.14 -0.74
N GLN A 65 8.48 -14.98 -0.23
CA GLN A 65 7.36 -15.89 -0.44
C GLN A 65 6.08 -15.13 -0.78
N PHE A 66 5.20 -15.76 -1.56
CA PHE A 66 3.81 -15.36 -1.67
C PHE A 66 3.09 -15.70 -0.38
N GLN A 67 2.34 -14.75 0.14
CA GLN A 67 1.51 -14.95 1.31
C GLN A 67 0.12 -15.44 0.90
N ARG A 68 -0.75 -15.70 1.88
CA ARG A 68 -2.13 -16.10 1.65
C ARG A 68 -2.92 -14.99 0.93
N ASP A 69 -4.10 -15.37 0.42
CA ASP A 69 -5.10 -14.47 -0.13
C ASP A 69 -5.62 -13.46 0.91
N TRP A 70 -6.57 -12.63 0.49
CA TRP A 70 -7.15 -11.60 1.34
C TRP A 70 -7.70 -12.16 2.67
N GLN A 71 -8.51 -13.24 2.61
CA GLN A 71 -9.12 -13.83 3.81
C GLN A 71 -8.06 -14.48 4.71
N GLY A 72 -7.17 -15.26 4.15
CA GLY A 72 -6.09 -15.90 4.91
C GLY A 72 -5.12 -14.91 5.54
N THR A 73 -4.94 -13.73 4.93
CA THR A 73 -4.14 -12.63 5.49
C THR A 73 -4.88 -11.96 6.65
N LEU A 74 -6.19 -11.72 6.51
CA LEU A 74 -7.02 -11.20 7.60
C LEU A 74 -6.99 -12.14 8.82
N ASP A 75 -7.17 -13.45 8.60
CA ASP A 75 -7.15 -14.46 9.66
C ASP A 75 -5.80 -14.52 10.37
N HIS A 76 -4.71 -14.35 9.59
CA HIS A 76 -3.36 -14.23 10.14
C HIS A 76 -3.21 -13.01 11.07
N TYR A 77 -3.68 -11.83 10.63
CA TYR A 77 -3.61 -10.62 11.47
C TYR A 77 -4.46 -10.73 12.73
N ILE A 78 -5.66 -11.27 12.64
CA ILE A 78 -6.52 -11.50 13.81
C ILE A 78 -5.84 -12.44 14.81
N ARG A 79 -5.24 -13.54 14.34
CA ARG A 79 -4.59 -14.53 15.19
C ARG A 79 -3.31 -13.99 15.84
N ASP A 80 -2.46 -13.31 15.07
CA ASP A 80 -1.11 -12.95 15.51
C ASP A 80 -1.06 -11.59 16.25
N TYR A 81 -2.00 -10.68 15.94
CA TYR A 81 -2.03 -9.32 16.48
C TYR A 81 -3.35 -8.97 17.19
N GLY A 82 -4.35 -9.86 17.14
CA GLY A 82 -5.63 -9.67 17.81
C GLY A 82 -5.57 -9.93 19.31
N GLY A 83 -6.62 -9.49 20.01
CA GLY A 83 -6.85 -9.78 21.43
C GLY A 83 -6.20 -8.80 22.40
N ASP A 84 -4.92 -8.49 22.28
CA ASP A 84 -4.20 -7.61 23.19
C ASP A 84 -3.57 -6.42 22.44
N PRO A 85 -3.98 -5.17 22.72
CA PRO A 85 -3.37 -3.98 22.12
C PRO A 85 -1.86 -3.89 22.31
N ALA A 86 -1.35 -4.39 23.45
CA ALA A 86 0.10 -4.39 23.72
C ALA A 86 0.88 -5.33 22.82
N ARG A 87 0.23 -6.37 22.27
CA ARG A 87 0.86 -7.31 21.31
C ARG A 87 0.82 -6.81 19.88
N ARG A 88 -0.15 -5.97 19.53
CA ARG A 88 -0.36 -5.46 18.17
C ARG A 88 0.73 -4.52 17.72
N GLY A 89 1.19 -3.64 18.60
CA GLY A 89 2.06 -2.53 18.27
C GLY A 89 1.33 -1.40 17.54
N ARG A 90 2.00 -0.25 17.44
CA ARG A 90 1.51 0.94 16.74
C ARG A 90 2.12 1.04 15.35
N LEU A 91 1.29 1.06 14.34
CA LEU A 91 1.69 1.21 12.94
C LEU A 91 1.77 2.68 12.56
N HIS A 92 2.81 3.05 11.83
CA HIS A 92 2.97 4.35 11.20
C HIS A 92 3.55 4.20 9.79
N PHE A 93 2.90 4.83 8.79
CA PHE A 93 3.42 4.94 7.42
C PHE A 93 3.99 6.33 7.20
N PHE A 94 5.17 6.40 6.59
CA PHE A 94 5.85 7.66 6.31
C PHE A 94 6.67 7.58 5.02
N ASP A 95 7.23 8.71 4.57
CA ASP A 95 7.96 8.82 3.28
C ASP A 95 7.14 8.26 2.10
N ILE A 96 5.84 8.58 2.08
CA ILE A 96 4.90 8.06 1.08
C ILE A 96 5.13 8.77 -0.25
N ARG A 97 5.52 7.99 -1.26
CA ARG A 97 5.68 8.42 -2.66
C ARG A 97 4.63 7.74 -3.51
N VAL A 98 3.86 8.52 -4.26
CA VAL A 98 2.82 8.04 -5.18
C VAL A 98 3.20 8.44 -6.59
N GLU A 99 3.14 7.50 -7.51
CA GLU A 99 3.29 7.71 -8.95
C GLU A 99 2.04 7.20 -9.66
N LEU A 100 1.30 8.11 -10.29
CA LEU A 100 0.13 7.76 -11.09
C LEU A 100 0.61 7.25 -12.45
N LEU A 101 0.35 5.99 -12.74
CA LEU A 101 0.66 5.31 -14.00
C LEU A 101 -0.45 5.46 -15.04
N GLY A 102 -1.63 5.90 -14.61
CA GLY A 102 -2.81 6.13 -15.44
C GLY A 102 -4.00 6.53 -14.57
N PRO A 103 -5.19 6.65 -15.15
CA PRO A 103 -6.40 7.04 -14.42
C PRO A 103 -6.87 5.99 -13.42
N ASP A 104 -6.43 4.74 -13.57
CA ASP A 104 -6.87 3.57 -12.78
C ASP A 104 -5.71 2.75 -12.19
N ALA A 105 -4.46 3.21 -12.33
CA ALA A 105 -3.29 2.52 -11.83
C ALA A 105 -2.28 3.48 -11.20
N ALA A 106 -1.68 3.07 -10.08
CA ALA A 106 -0.64 3.83 -9.41
C ALA A 106 0.37 2.89 -8.73
N GLN A 107 1.61 3.35 -8.66
CA GLN A 107 2.64 2.80 -7.80
C GLN A 107 2.71 3.63 -6.51
N LEU A 108 2.92 2.94 -5.38
CA LEU A 108 3.19 3.59 -4.10
C LEU A 108 4.39 2.91 -3.43
N ILE A 109 5.32 3.72 -2.99
CA ILE A 109 6.42 3.28 -2.13
C ILE A 109 6.31 4.07 -0.83
N SER A 110 6.38 3.37 0.30
CA SER A 110 6.38 4.00 1.62
C SER A 110 7.28 3.25 2.59
N ARG A 111 7.77 3.95 3.60
CA ARG A 111 8.29 3.31 4.79
C ARG A 111 7.16 3.04 5.77
N TYR A 112 7.37 2.08 6.64
CA TYR A 112 6.52 1.89 7.80
C TYR A 112 7.38 1.53 9.02
N ARG A 113 6.80 1.82 10.18
CA ARG A 113 7.30 1.37 11.48
C ARG A 113 6.16 0.76 12.25
N LEU A 114 6.41 -0.40 12.84
CA LEU A 114 5.54 -1.03 13.82
C LEU A 114 6.28 -0.97 15.16
N GLU A 115 5.84 -0.07 16.06
CA GLU A 115 6.47 0.19 17.35
C GLU A 115 5.78 -0.60 18.45
N GLY A 116 6.55 -1.13 19.38
CA GLY A 116 6.02 -1.95 20.46
C GLY A 116 5.45 -3.27 19.95
N GLY A 117 4.64 -3.89 20.79
CA GLY A 117 4.06 -5.20 20.47
C GLY A 117 5.07 -6.34 20.60
N GLY A 118 4.66 -7.50 20.13
CA GLY A 118 5.50 -8.70 20.22
C GLY A 118 6.60 -8.78 19.16
N ARG A 119 6.56 -7.92 18.14
CA ARG A 119 7.50 -7.92 16.99
C ARG A 119 7.68 -6.53 16.39
N PRO A 120 8.42 -5.64 17.06
CA PRO A 120 8.70 -4.33 16.50
C PRO A 120 9.53 -4.46 15.23
N GLN A 121 9.18 -3.69 14.19
CA GLN A 121 9.83 -3.78 12.89
C GLN A 121 9.76 -2.47 12.12
N ASP A 122 10.77 -2.25 11.29
CA ASP A 122 10.81 -1.24 10.24
C ASP A 122 10.76 -1.93 8.88
N GLY A 123 10.22 -1.24 7.88
CA GLY A 123 10.22 -1.79 6.54
C GLY A 123 9.84 -0.80 5.45
N ILE A 124 9.87 -1.33 4.24
CA ILE A 124 9.45 -0.65 3.02
C ILE A 124 8.33 -1.46 2.39
N ASN A 125 7.26 -0.76 2.01
CA ASN A 125 6.20 -1.31 1.17
C ASN A 125 6.36 -0.80 -0.25
N THR A 126 6.33 -1.72 -1.21
CA THR A 126 6.14 -1.41 -2.63
C THR A 126 4.77 -1.94 -3.04
N ARG A 127 3.90 -1.06 -3.53
CA ARG A 127 2.49 -1.36 -3.78
C ARG A 127 2.10 -0.98 -5.20
N LEU A 128 1.34 -1.84 -5.84
CA LEU A 128 0.57 -1.49 -7.02
C LEU A 128 -0.89 -1.28 -6.60
N LEU A 129 -1.43 -0.12 -6.91
CA LEU A 129 -2.84 0.19 -6.67
C LEU A 129 -3.62 0.17 -7.99
N ARG A 130 -4.87 -0.26 -7.89
CA ARG A 130 -5.85 -0.21 -8.98
C ARG A 130 -7.10 0.51 -8.51
N LYS A 131 -7.75 1.22 -9.42
CA LYS A 131 -9.04 1.83 -9.16
C LYS A 131 -10.13 0.86 -9.60
N VAL A 132 -10.89 0.34 -8.64
CA VAL A 132 -11.97 -0.63 -8.86
C VAL A 132 -13.28 -0.01 -8.35
N ASP A 133 -14.28 0.07 -9.20
CA ASP A 133 -15.58 0.70 -8.89
C ASP A 133 -15.43 2.10 -8.26
N GLY A 134 -14.54 2.91 -8.83
CA GLY A 134 -14.25 4.27 -8.40
C GLY A 134 -13.40 4.40 -7.13
N ARG A 135 -12.95 3.30 -6.52
CA ARG A 135 -12.14 3.30 -5.29
C ARG A 135 -10.74 2.76 -5.54
N TRP A 136 -9.74 3.40 -4.96
CA TRP A 136 -8.38 2.89 -4.96
C TRP A 136 -8.21 1.75 -3.96
N VAL A 137 -7.62 0.64 -4.43
CA VAL A 137 -7.29 -0.52 -3.61
C VAL A 137 -5.91 -1.05 -4.00
N ILE A 138 -5.20 -1.61 -3.03
CA ILE A 138 -3.89 -2.23 -3.24
C ILE A 138 -4.10 -3.60 -3.89
N ALA A 139 -3.62 -3.77 -5.10
CA ALA A 139 -3.69 -5.03 -5.85
C ALA A 139 -2.45 -5.91 -5.63
N LEU A 140 -1.30 -5.29 -5.35
CA LEU A 140 -0.07 -5.99 -4.95
C LEU A 140 0.58 -5.23 -3.79
N ASN A 141 1.02 -5.96 -2.78
CA ASN A 141 1.79 -5.43 -1.66
C ASN A 141 3.04 -6.30 -1.45
N HIS A 142 4.20 -5.71 -1.71
CA HIS A 142 5.48 -6.33 -1.39
C HIS A 142 6.08 -5.64 -0.17
N VAL A 143 6.45 -6.43 0.83
CA VAL A 143 7.00 -5.95 2.09
C VAL A 143 8.44 -6.44 2.24
N SER A 144 9.36 -5.50 2.37
CA SER A 144 10.72 -5.73 2.85
C SER A 144 10.81 -5.21 4.28
N SER A 145 11.07 -6.08 5.25
CA SER A 145 11.08 -5.74 6.67
C SER A 145 12.32 -6.26 7.39
N ARG A 146 12.66 -5.58 8.47
CA ARG A 146 13.63 -6.03 9.47
C ARG A 146 13.03 -5.88 10.86
N GLU A 147 13.35 -6.80 11.76
CA GLU A 147 13.07 -6.65 13.17
C GLU A 147 14.00 -5.60 13.77
N VAL A 148 13.49 -4.79 14.69
CA VAL A 148 14.27 -3.79 15.42
C VAL A 148 14.16 -4.09 16.90
N ALA A 149 15.28 -3.94 17.63
CA ALA A 149 15.25 -4.06 19.08
C ALA A 149 14.45 -2.89 19.67
N GLU A 150 13.61 -3.15 20.66
CA GLU A 150 13.04 -2.06 21.45
C GLU A 150 14.16 -1.29 22.14
N PRO A 151 14.07 0.06 22.22
CA PRO A 151 14.97 0.82 23.05
C PRO A 151 14.86 0.31 24.49
N ALA A 152 15.98 0.01 25.12
CA ALA A 152 16.01 -0.38 26.52
C ALA A 152 15.27 0.67 27.36
N PRO A 153 14.43 0.27 28.32
CA PRO A 153 13.75 1.22 29.20
C PRO A 153 14.81 2.13 29.84
N ALA A 154 14.56 3.43 29.83
CA ALA A 154 15.47 4.40 30.41
C ALA A 154 15.75 3.97 31.87
N SER A 155 17.01 3.65 32.14
CA SER A 155 17.46 3.29 33.49
C SER A 155 17.16 4.47 34.40
N ASN A 156 16.21 4.31 35.30
CA ASN A 156 16.01 5.27 36.39
C ASN A 156 17.28 5.25 37.23
N VAL A 157 18.19 6.17 36.97
CA VAL A 157 19.29 6.46 37.86
C VAL A 157 18.64 7.17 39.07
N GLN A 158 18.18 6.38 40.03
CA GLN A 158 17.88 6.90 41.36
C GLN A 158 19.22 7.26 42.00
N GLY A 159 19.48 8.56 42.01
CA GLY A 159 20.60 9.11 42.74
C GLY A 159 20.45 8.79 44.22
N THR A 160 21.27 7.91 44.72
CA THR A 160 21.53 7.76 46.16
C THR A 160 22.19 9.01 46.65
N ARG A 161 21.48 9.72 47.50
CA ARG A 161 22.05 10.76 48.43
C ARG A 161 22.49 10.06 49.69
#